data_c8efeb54b1da85e4b15d0546c39d39dd
#
_entry.id   c8efeb54b1da85e4b15d0546c39d39dd
#
_cell.length_a   1.000
_cell.length_b   1.000
_cell.length_c   1.000
_cell.angle_alpha   90.00
_cell.angle_beta   90.00
_cell.angle_gamma   90.00
#
_symmetry.space_group_name_H-M   'P 1'
#
loop_
_entity.id
_entity.type
_entity.pdbx_description
1 polymer ?
#
loop_
_entity_poly.entity_id
_entity_poly.type
_entity_poly.pdbx_seq_one_letter_code
_entity_poly.pdbx_strand_id
1 'polypeptide(L)'
;RLEGKFLRRPISVCDWEEGKLTLVYKVVGHGTAQMAAMTPGESLDILTGLGNGYDLTLTGEHPVLVGGGVGVPPMFGLAKHLRAMGKPVQVILGFNTREEIFYEEEFKALGCTVYVTTVDGSYGTPGFVTDALKNLSYSHFCACGPEPMLKALYAASTTSGQMSFEERMG
;
A
#
# COMPACT_ATOMS: atom_id res chain seq x y z
N ARG A 1 -21.29 -5.42 -8.30
CA ARG A 1 -22.13 -4.29 -7.87
C ARG A 1 -22.83 -4.68 -6.59
N LEU A 2 -22.77 -3.81 -5.57
CA LEU A 2 -23.39 -4.08 -4.29
C LEU A 2 -24.87 -3.71 -4.31
N GLU A 3 -25.68 -4.46 -3.60
CA GLU A 3 -27.14 -4.26 -3.55
C GLU A 3 -27.49 -2.87 -2.96
N GLY A 4 -28.41 -2.16 -3.60
CA GLY A 4 -28.81 -0.81 -3.18
C GLY A 4 -27.75 0.28 -3.34
N LYS A 5 -26.62 -0.01 -4.03
CA LYS A 5 -25.55 0.97 -4.28
C LYS A 5 -25.40 1.26 -5.77
N PHE A 6 -25.57 2.54 -6.14
CA PHE A 6 -25.44 3.00 -7.52
C PHE A 6 -23.98 3.18 -7.93
N LEU A 7 -23.11 3.60 -7.01
CA LEU A 7 -21.70 3.87 -7.27
C LEU A 7 -20.82 2.70 -6.86
N ARG A 8 -19.83 2.38 -7.70
CA ARG A 8 -18.73 1.48 -7.34
C ARG A 8 -17.83 2.12 -6.30
N ARG A 9 -17.14 1.29 -5.52
CA ARG A 9 -16.13 1.73 -4.56
C ARG A 9 -14.77 1.58 -5.20
N PRO A 10 -13.94 2.65 -5.25
CA PRO A 10 -12.56 2.55 -5.67
C PRO A 10 -11.79 1.80 -4.58
N ILE A 11 -11.07 0.77 -4.98
CA ILE A 11 -10.19 -0.01 -4.11
C ILE A 11 -8.94 -0.31 -4.91
N SER A 12 -7.78 0.04 -4.36
CA SER A 12 -6.51 -0.26 -4.99
C SER A 12 -6.25 -1.77 -5.00
N VAL A 13 -5.67 -2.25 -6.08
CA VAL A 13 -5.28 -3.65 -6.22
C VAL A 13 -4.08 -3.93 -5.31
N CYS A 14 -4.19 -4.97 -4.49
CA CYS A 14 -3.07 -5.48 -3.69
C CYS A 14 -2.17 -6.39 -4.52
N ASP A 15 -2.76 -7.38 -5.20
CA ASP A 15 -2.02 -8.31 -6.06
C ASP A 15 -2.92 -8.78 -7.21
N TRP A 16 -2.28 -9.08 -8.33
CA TRP A 16 -2.94 -9.62 -9.51
C TRP A 16 -2.12 -10.80 -10.05
N GLU A 17 -2.75 -11.95 -10.07
CA GLU A 17 -2.24 -13.16 -10.71
C GLU A 17 -3.25 -13.62 -11.77
N GLU A 18 -2.84 -14.54 -12.66
CA GLU A 18 -3.75 -15.06 -13.67
C GLU A 18 -5.00 -15.69 -13.02
N GLY A 19 -6.16 -15.13 -13.37
CA GLY A 19 -7.46 -15.58 -12.85
C GLY A 19 -7.74 -15.20 -11.38
N LYS A 20 -6.88 -14.43 -10.73
CA LYS A 20 -7.06 -14.04 -9.33
C LYS A 20 -6.70 -12.56 -9.09
N LEU A 21 -7.63 -11.84 -8.49
CA LEU A 21 -7.44 -10.47 -8.00
C LEU A 21 -7.52 -10.44 -6.49
N THR A 22 -6.49 -9.91 -5.84
CA THR A 22 -6.48 -9.73 -4.38
C THR A 22 -6.73 -8.27 -4.03
N LEU A 23 -7.77 -8.04 -3.24
CA LEU A 23 -8.13 -6.74 -2.68
C LEU A 23 -8.02 -6.80 -1.16
N VAL A 24 -7.38 -5.80 -0.56
CA VAL A 24 -7.32 -5.63 0.89
C VAL A 24 -7.86 -4.24 1.20
N TYR A 25 -8.88 -4.17 2.03
CA TYR A 25 -9.59 -2.93 2.32
C TYR A 25 -10.04 -2.85 3.78
N LYS A 26 -10.26 -1.63 4.24
CA LYS A 26 -10.84 -1.36 5.56
C LYS A 26 -12.35 -1.21 5.42
N VAL A 27 -13.09 -1.74 6.38
CA VAL A 27 -14.55 -1.53 6.46
C VAL A 27 -14.79 -0.12 7.01
N VAL A 28 -15.25 0.79 6.15
CA VAL A 28 -15.47 2.21 6.49
C VAL A 28 -16.90 2.70 6.22
N GLY A 29 -17.75 1.85 5.67
CA GLY A 29 -19.14 2.21 5.37
C GLY A 29 -19.97 1.04 4.85
N HIS A 30 -21.23 1.28 4.51
CA HIS A 30 -22.17 0.23 4.12
C HIS A 30 -21.69 -0.66 2.96
N GLY A 31 -21.04 -0.07 1.94
CA GLY A 31 -20.56 -0.83 0.80
C GLY A 31 -19.47 -1.82 1.16
N THR A 32 -18.47 -1.38 1.92
CA THR A 32 -17.39 -2.25 2.38
C THR A 32 -17.85 -3.24 3.46
N ALA A 33 -18.88 -2.88 4.25
CA ALA A 33 -19.52 -3.81 5.18
C ALA A 33 -20.27 -4.95 4.43
N GLN A 34 -20.97 -4.63 3.34
CA GLN A 34 -21.59 -5.66 2.49
C GLN A 34 -20.54 -6.59 1.88
N MET A 35 -19.41 -6.03 1.39
CA MET A 35 -18.31 -6.85 0.88
C MET A 35 -17.73 -7.78 1.96
N ALA A 36 -17.55 -7.27 3.18
CA ALA A 36 -17.01 -8.06 4.29
C ALA A 36 -17.94 -9.20 4.74
N ALA A 37 -19.25 -9.07 4.48
CA ALA A 37 -20.24 -10.10 4.78
C ALA A 37 -20.39 -11.16 3.67
N MET A 38 -19.74 -10.98 2.52
CA MET A 38 -19.81 -11.95 1.41
C MET A 38 -19.11 -13.26 1.76
N THR A 39 -19.68 -14.34 1.26
CA THR A 39 -19.17 -15.70 1.45
C THR A 39 -18.58 -16.26 0.16
N PRO A 40 -17.69 -17.25 0.23
CA PRO A 40 -17.17 -17.92 -0.95
C PRO A 40 -18.27 -18.42 -1.88
N GLY A 41 -18.12 -18.16 -3.18
CA GLY A 41 -19.11 -18.52 -4.21
C GLY A 41 -20.04 -17.36 -4.61
N GLU A 42 -20.06 -16.28 -3.87
CA GLU A 42 -20.79 -15.08 -4.26
C GLU A 42 -20.01 -14.28 -5.30
N SER A 43 -20.75 -13.63 -6.21
CA SER A 43 -20.15 -12.85 -7.30
C SER A 43 -20.16 -11.36 -7.01
N LEU A 44 -19.06 -10.69 -7.31
CA LEU A 44 -18.91 -9.26 -7.22
C LEU A 44 -18.65 -8.67 -8.62
N ASP A 45 -19.49 -7.72 -9.04
CA ASP A 45 -19.28 -6.98 -10.29
C ASP A 45 -18.20 -5.91 -10.08
N ILE A 46 -17.06 -6.07 -10.75
CA ILE A 46 -15.91 -5.17 -10.66
C ILE A 46 -15.60 -4.55 -12.02
N LEU A 47 -15.10 -3.32 -12.00
CA LEU A 47 -14.53 -2.63 -13.15
C LEU A 47 -13.02 -2.52 -12.93
N THR A 48 -12.26 -3.11 -13.84
CA THR A 48 -10.79 -3.13 -13.79
C THR A 48 -10.18 -2.25 -14.89
N GLY A 49 -8.85 -2.11 -14.89
CA GLY A 49 -8.14 -1.32 -15.90
C GLY A 49 -8.28 0.19 -15.68
N LEU A 50 -8.59 0.62 -14.48
CA LEU A 50 -8.70 2.04 -14.10
C LEU A 50 -7.40 2.54 -13.45
N GLY A 51 -7.16 3.85 -13.60
CA GLY A 51 -5.98 4.51 -13.05
C GLY A 51 -4.71 4.28 -13.88
N ASN A 52 -3.62 4.92 -13.47
CA ASN A 52 -2.36 4.92 -14.22
C ASN A 52 -1.25 4.07 -13.58
N GLY A 53 -1.42 3.63 -12.33
CA GLY A 53 -0.36 2.89 -11.60
C GLY A 53 0.91 3.72 -11.38
N TYR A 54 1.95 3.05 -10.89
CA TYR A 54 3.29 3.62 -10.74
C TYR A 54 4.12 3.37 -11.99
N ASP A 55 4.88 4.37 -12.42
CA ASP A 55 5.82 4.23 -13.53
C ASP A 55 7.10 3.54 -13.04
N LEU A 56 7.27 2.28 -13.41
CA LEU A 56 8.40 1.45 -13.01
C LEU A 56 9.73 1.92 -13.63
N THR A 57 9.69 2.70 -14.70
CA THR A 57 10.91 3.21 -15.36
C THR A 57 11.61 4.28 -14.53
N LEU A 58 10.86 4.98 -13.66
CA LEU A 58 11.36 6.05 -12.81
C LEU A 58 11.97 5.56 -11.48
N THR A 59 11.82 4.27 -11.14
CA THR A 59 12.17 3.77 -9.79
C THR A 59 13.68 3.69 -9.52
N GLY A 60 14.51 3.76 -10.55
CA GLY A 60 15.97 3.63 -10.39
C GLY A 60 16.39 2.24 -9.89
N GLU A 61 17.60 2.15 -9.32
CA GLU A 61 18.20 0.88 -8.91
C GLU A 61 17.82 0.44 -7.50
N HIS A 62 17.54 1.38 -6.60
CA HIS A 62 17.28 1.14 -5.17
C HIS A 62 15.99 1.85 -4.73
N PRO A 63 14.82 1.42 -5.19
CA PRO A 63 13.56 2.05 -4.80
C PRO A 63 13.21 1.76 -3.34
N VAL A 64 12.53 2.73 -2.70
CA VAL A 64 11.84 2.54 -1.43
C VAL A 64 10.33 2.68 -1.63
N LEU A 65 9.58 1.74 -1.11
CA LEU A 65 8.13 1.76 -1.12
C LEU A 65 7.62 2.14 0.27
N VAL A 66 6.66 3.02 0.35
CA VAL A 66 6.13 3.50 1.63
C VAL A 66 4.61 3.33 1.65
N GLY A 67 4.12 2.48 2.52
CA GLY A 67 2.69 2.25 2.72
C GLY A 67 2.23 2.68 4.10
N GLY A 68 1.14 3.44 4.19
CA GLY A 68 0.51 3.82 5.47
C GLY A 68 -0.91 3.26 5.58
N GLY A 69 -1.20 2.46 6.61
CA GLY A 69 -2.52 1.87 6.81
C GLY A 69 -3.02 1.12 5.58
N VAL A 70 -4.16 1.51 5.02
CA VAL A 70 -4.73 0.90 3.80
C VAL A 70 -3.96 1.28 2.51
N GLY A 71 -2.93 2.10 2.60
CA GLY A 71 -1.97 2.31 1.52
C GLY A 71 -0.90 1.20 1.40
N VAL A 72 -0.81 0.29 2.36
CA VAL A 72 0.11 -0.85 2.34
C VAL A 72 -0.22 -1.85 1.21
N PRO A 73 -1.48 -2.26 0.98
CA PRO A 73 -1.82 -3.24 -0.04
C PRO A 73 -1.30 -2.92 -1.45
N PRO A 74 -1.50 -1.72 -2.02
CA PRO A 74 -0.99 -1.43 -3.37
C PRO A 74 0.54 -1.47 -3.47
N MET A 75 1.26 -1.27 -2.37
CA MET A 75 2.71 -1.41 -2.34
C MET A 75 3.15 -2.87 -2.51
N PHE A 76 2.32 -3.85 -2.14
CA PHE A 76 2.66 -5.26 -2.25
C PHE A 76 2.79 -5.70 -3.71
N GLY A 77 1.79 -5.44 -4.55
CA GLY A 77 1.86 -5.73 -5.98
C GLY A 77 3.02 -5.01 -6.68
N LEU A 78 3.27 -3.75 -6.30
CA LEU A 78 4.41 -2.99 -6.80
C LEU A 78 5.75 -3.63 -6.40
N ALA A 79 5.91 -4.04 -5.15
CA ALA A 79 7.10 -4.74 -4.65
C ALA A 79 7.34 -6.04 -5.42
N LYS A 80 6.28 -6.83 -5.66
CA LYS A 80 6.33 -8.08 -6.43
C LYS A 80 6.87 -7.86 -7.84
N HIS A 81 6.39 -6.83 -8.53
CA HIS A 81 6.88 -6.48 -9.87
C HIS A 81 8.34 -6.03 -9.86
N LEU A 82 8.72 -5.15 -8.94
CA LEU A 82 10.10 -4.67 -8.84
C LEU A 82 11.08 -5.79 -8.47
N ARG A 83 10.67 -6.70 -7.59
CA ARG A 83 11.48 -7.89 -7.26
C ARG A 83 11.62 -8.84 -8.44
N ALA A 84 10.57 -9.03 -9.25
CA ALA A 84 10.64 -9.81 -10.49
C ALA A 84 11.59 -9.19 -11.53
N MET A 85 11.77 -7.86 -11.49
CA MET A 85 12.77 -7.14 -12.29
C MET A 85 14.20 -7.25 -11.72
N GLY A 86 14.40 -7.96 -10.61
CA GLY A 86 15.71 -8.13 -9.95
C GLY A 86 16.15 -6.95 -9.09
N LYS A 87 15.31 -5.95 -8.85
CA LYS A 87 15.66 -4.77 -8.04
C LYS A 87 15.67 -5.08 -6.54
N PRO A 88 16.65 -4.59 -5.78
CA PRO A 88 16.60 -4.60 -4.32
C PRO A 88 15.54 -3.58 -3.88
N VAL A 89 14.51 -4.05 -3.19
CA VAL A 89 13.38 -3.22 -2.75
C VAL A 89 13.39 -3.07 -1.23
N GLN A 90 13.35 -1.82 -0.78
CA GLN A 90 13.12 -1.47 0.62
C GLN A 90 11.66 -1.09 0.79
N VAL A 91 11.04 -1.47 1.89
CA VAL A 91 9.63 -1.19 2.20
C VAL A 91 9.50 -0.61 3.59
N ILE A 92 8.82 0.51 3.72
CA ILE A 92 8.43 1.11 5.00
C ILE A 92 6.92 0.96 5.16
N LEU A 93 6.50 0.31 6.23
CA LEU A 93 5.11 0.10 6.59
C LEU A 93 4.77 0.93 7.83
N GLY A 94 3.85 1.88 7.70
CA GLY A 94 3.44 2.77 8.79
C GLY A 94 2.06 2.42 9.34
N PHE A 95 1.98 2.27 10.67
CA PHE A 95 0.74 1.98 11.39
C PHE A 95 0.65 2.85 12.65
N ASN A 96 -0.55 2.92 13.26
CA ASN A 96 -0.68 3.62 14.54
C ASN A 96 -0.19 2.76 15.70
N THR A 97 -0.55 1.47 15.69
CA THR A 97 -0.24 0.50 16.76
C THR A 97 0.20 -0.84 16.18
N ARG A 98 0.75 -1.69 17.03
CA ARG A 98 1.17 -3.05 16.68
C ARG A 98 0.01 -3.91 16.16
N GLU A 99 -1.18 -3.75 16.71
CA GLU A 99 -2.37 -4.55 16.36
C GLU A 99 -2.86 -4.27 14.94
N GLU A 100 -2.49 -3.12 14.37
CA GLU A 100 -2.85 -2.74 12.98
C GLU A 100 -1.91 -3.34 11.94
N ILE A 101 -0.78 -3.94 12.35
CA ILE A 101 0.26 -4.43 11.43
C ILE A 101 -0.26 -5.63 10.63
N PHE A 102 -0.07 -5.56 9.32
CA PHE A 102 -0.32 -6.66 8.39
C PHE A 102 0.66 -6.61 7.22
N TYR A 103 0.84 -7.72 6.53
CA TYR A 103 1.68 -7.89 5.34
C TYR A 103 3.20 -7.77 5.56
N GLU A 104 3.70 -7.61 6.78
CA GLU A 104 5.13 -7.54 7.05
C GLU A 104 5.87 -8.79 6.56
N GLU A 105 5.36 -9.97 6.91
CA GLU A 105 5.97 -11.25 6.53
C GLU A 105 5.83 -11.55 5.03
N GLU A 106 4.73 -11.12 4.41
CA GLU A 106 4.52 -11.26 2.97
C GLU A 106 5.55 -10.45 2.16
N PHE A 107 5.84 -9.22 2.57
CA PHE A 107 6.91 -8.42 1.95
C PHE A 107 8.30 -9.04 2.17
N LYS A 108 8.58 -9.55 3.36
CA LYS A 108 9.83 -10.29 3.62
C LYS A 108 9.96 -11.52 2.75
N ALA A 109 8.87 -12.26 2.54
CA ALA A 109 8.82 -13.44 1.68
C ALA A 109 9.11 -13.11 0.20
N LEU A 110 8.81 -11.88 -0.26
CA LEU A 110 9.22 -11.39 -1.57
C LEU A 110 10.73 -11.08 -1.66
N GLY A 111 11.46 -11.13 -0.55
CA GLY A 111 12.86 -10.74 -0.45
C GLY A 111 13.07 -9.22 -0.31
N CYS A 112 12.07 -8.49 0.15
CA CYS A 112 12.20 -7.07 0.47
C CYS A 112 12.86 -6.87 1.83
N THR A 113 13.59 -5.75 1.99
CA THR A 113 14.02 -5.28 3.30
C THR A 113 12.88 -4.44 3.89
N VAL A 114 12.30 -4.91 4.99
CA VAL A 114 11.08 -4.31 5.57
C VAL A 114 11.39 -3.56 6.85
N TYR A 115 10.88 -2.34 6.95
CA TYR A 115 10.90 -1.48 8.13
C TYR A 115 9.46 -1.19 8.54
N VAL A 116 9.14 -1.42 9.80
CA VAL A 116 7.82 -1.10 10.34
C VAL A 116 7.94 0.08 11.30
N THR A 117 7.03 1.03 11.21
CA THR A 117 6.90 2.13 12.17
C THR A 117 5.54 2.08 12.83
N THR A 118 5.49 2.35 14.13
CA THR A 118 4.24 2.55 14.87
C THR A 118 4.26 3.88 15.60
N VAL A 119 3.17 4.63 15.47
CA VAL A 119 3.08 5.97 16.06
C VAL A 119 3.21 5.93 17.58
N ASP A 120 2.61 4.90 18.20
CA ASP A 120 2.68 4.69 19.66
C ASP A 120 3.97 4.01 20.14
N GLY A 121 4.86 3.60 19.23
CA GLY A 121 6.11 2.93 19.54
C GLY A 121 5.97 1.49 20.03
N SER A 122 4.80 0.87 19.85
CA SER A 122 4.52 -0.49 20.33
C SER A 122 5.23 -1.59 19.54
N TYR A 123 5.74 -1.25 18.32
CA TYR A 123 6.52 -2.18 17.49
C TYR A 123 7.39 -1.43 16.48
N GLY A 124 8.54 -1.99 16.14
CA GLY A 124 9.46 -1.46 15.13
C GLY A 124 10.07 -0.12 15.52
N THR A 125 10.17 0.79 14.56
CA THR A 125 10.66 2.15 14.78
C THR A 125 9.53 3.03 15.34
N PRO A 126 9.69 3.64 16.52
CA PRO A 126 8.71 4.58 17.04
C PRO A 126 8.57 5.81 16.16
N GLY A 127 7.33 6.21 15.91
CA GLY A 127 7.03 7.42 15.15
C GLY A 127 6.43 7.16 13.77
N PHE A 128 6.76 8.04 12.82
CA PHE A 128 6.19 8.04 11.47
C PHE A 128 7.13 7.39 10.45
N VAL A 129 6.60 7.09 9.28
CA VAL A 129 7.38 6.51 8.16
C VAL A 129 8.61 7.36 7.79
N THR A 130 8.54 8.67 7.98
CA THR A 130 9.66 9.59 7.77
C THR A 130 10.82 9.34 8.73
N ASP A 131 10.57 8.80 9.93
CA ASP A 131 11.61 8.49 10.89
C ASP A 131 12.45 7.28 10.47
N ALA A 132 11.83 6.31 9.82
CA ALA A 132 12.55 5.22 9.17
C ALA A 132 13.26 5.69 7.89
N LEU A 133 12.62 6.52 7.07
CA LEU A 133 13.16 7.00 5.80
C LEU A 133 14.49 7.75 5.95
N LYS A 134 14.65 8.53 7.00
CA LYS A 134 15.87 9.31 7.29
C LYS A 134 17.16 8.48 7.30
N ASN A 135 17.06 7.21 7.62
CA ASN A 135 18.20 6.32 7.76
C ASN A 135 18.46 5.48 6.52
N LEU A 136 17.69 5.67 5.44
CA LEU A 136 17.79 4.87 4.24
C LEU A 136 18.41 5.67 3.09
N SER A 137 19.17 4.94 2.26
CA SER A 137 19.60 5.41 0.94
C SER A 137 18.68 4.78 -0.11
N TYR A 138 18.14 5.60 -0.99
CA TYR A 138 17.21 5.15 -2.04
C TYR A 138 17.32 6.05 -3.28
N SER A 139 16.96 5.52 -4.44
CA SER A 139 17.00 6.23 -5.71
C SER A 139 15.69 6.96 -6.04
N HIS A 140 14.58 6.41 -5.56
CA HIS A 140 13.23 6.91 -5.83
C HIS A 140 12.28 6.37 -4.76
N PHE A 141 11.23 7.10 -4.41
CA PHE A 141 10.22 6.59 -3.52
C PHE A 141 8.86 6.44 -4.24
N CYS A 142 8.13 5.38 -3.90
CA CYS A 142 6.73 5.22 -4.27
C CYS A 142 5.92 5.10 -2.97
N ALA A 143 4.88 5.89 -2.83
CA ALA A 143 4.13 5.95 -1.59
C ALA A 143 2.62 5.91 -1.81
N CYS A 144 1.92 5.24 -0.90
CA CYS A 144 0.47 5.28 -0.81
C CYS A 144 0.03 5.38 0.66
N GLY A 145 -0.91 6.26 0.95
CA GLY A 145 -1.43 6.44 2.30
C GLY A 145 -2.14 7.76 2.51
N PRO A 146 -2.39 8.13 3.77
CA PRO A 146 -3.06 9.37 4.12
C PRO A 146 -2.31 10.61 3.65
N GLU A 147 -3.04 11.65 3.26
CA GLU A 147 -2.48 12.90 2.76
C GLU A 147 -1.41 13.53 3.69
N PRO A 148 -1.60 13.57 5.03
CA PRO A 148 -0.56 14.10 5.92
C PRO A 148 0.76 13.32 5.84
N MET A 149 0.70 11.99 5.69
CA MET A 149 1.88 11.15 5.50
C MET A 149 2.60 11.49 4.21
N LEU A 150 1.85 11.62 3.10
CA LEU A 150 2.43 11.93 1.79
C LEU A 150 3.08 13.32 1.76
N LYS A 151 2.47 14.31 2.40
CA LYS A 151 3.07 15.65 2.56
C LYS A 151 4.38 15.61 3.36
N ALA A 152 4.39 14.85 4.46
CA ALA A 152 5.59 14.69 5.28
C ALA A 152 6.71 13.95 4.51
N LEU A 153 6.38 12.92 3.75
CA LEU A 153 7.33 12.19 2.90
C LEU A 153 7.92 13.08 1.83
N TYR A 154 7.10 13.87 1.14
CA TYR A 154 7.57 14.81 0.12
C TYR A 154 8.55 15.83 0.70
N ALA A 155 8.24 16.38 1.87
CA ALA A 155 9.10 17.35 2.56
C ALA A 155 10.42 16.73 3.07
N ALA A 156 10.39 15.45 3.47
CA ALA A 156 11.56 14.74 4.02
C ALA A 156 12.42 14.04 2.94
N SER A 157 11.89 13.85 1.74
CA SER A 157 12.57 13.11 0.67
C SER A 157 13.73 13.92 0.08
N THR A 158 14.78 13.18 -0.29
CA THR A 158 15.97 13.73 -0.98
C THR A 158 15.99 13.38 -2.47
N THR A 159 14.98 12.65 -2.94
CA THR A 159 14.85 12.17 -4.32
C THR A 159 13.48 12.50 -4.88
N SER A 160 13.30 12.26 -6.18
CA SER A 160 11.97 12.23 -6.80
C SER A 160 11.13 11.06 -6.29
N GLY A 161 9.83 11.17 -6.39
CA GLY A 161 8.92 10.13 -5.96
C GLY A 161 7.57 10.17 -6.66
N GLN A 162 6.85 9.08 -6.54
CA GLN A 162 5.47 8.92 -7.02
C GLN A 162 4.57 8.64 -5.82
N MET A 163 3.43 9.31 -5.77
CA MET A 163 2.49 9.20 -4.65
C MET A 163 1.08 8.93 -5.13
N SER A 164 0.40 8.04 -4.43
CA SER A 164 -1.02 7.75 -4.59
C SER A 164 -1.75 8.06 -3.30
N PHE A 165 -2.86 8.78 -3.39
CA PHE A 165 -3.67 9.10 -2.23
C PHE A 165 -4.56 7.92 -1.84
N GLU A 166 -4.73 7.73 -0.54
CA GLU A 166 -5.77 6.87 -0.01
C GLU A 166 -7.12 7.52 -0.28
N GLU A 167 -7.98 6.85 -1.03
CA GLU A 167 -9.31 7.37 -1.32
C GLU A 167 -10.25 7.18 -0.12
N ARG A 168 -10.76 8.30 0.38
CA ARG A 168 -11.80 8.33 1.40
C ARG A 168 -13.16 8.41 0.73
N MET A 169 -13.79 7.27 0.54
CA MET A 169 -15.20 7.20 0.18
C MET A 169 -16.00 6.78 1.42
N GLY A 170 -16.50 7.78 2.13
CA GLY A 170 -17.44 7.60 3.23
C GLY A 170 -18.82 7.17 2.75
#